data_e927793d6a734f3f1d79ed1ea509b6bc
#
_entry.id   e927793d6a734f3f1d79ed1ea509b6bc
#
_cell.length_a   1.000
_cell.length_b   1.000
_cell.length_c   1.000
_cell.angle_alpha   90.00
_cell.angle_beta   90.00
_cell.angle_gamma   90.00
#
_symmetry.space_group_name_H-M   'P 1'
#
loop_
_entity.id
_entity.type
_entity.pdbx_description
1 polymer ?
#
loop_
_entity_poly.entity_id
_entity_poly.type
_entity_poly.pdbx_seq_one_letter_code
_entity_poly.pdbx_strand_id
1 'polypeptide(L)'
;MKKTIMLFAGTTEGRRICEFLAVKKCITHVYVTTEYGKELLPGQNNVHIHVGKMDEGQMSDEIKAIHPDIVIDATHPYATQVTHNIKEACDSRHIFYVRVLRE
;
A
#
# COMPACT_ATOMS: atom_id res chain seq x y z
N MET A 1 -20.38 5.56 1.89
CA MET A 1 -19.19 5.56 1.00
C MET A 1 -18.16 4.54 1.47
N LYS A 2 -17.54 3.85 0.53
CA LYS A 2 -16.46 2.92 0.86
C LYS A 2 -15.16 3.67 1.10
N LYS A 3 -14.41 3.26 2.11
CA LYS A 3 -13.06 3.78 2.35
C LYS A 3 -12.10 3.22 1.31
N THR A 4 -11.12 4.01 0.93
CA THR A 4 -10.08 3.63 -0.01
C THR A 4 -8.74 3.59 0.72
N ILE A 5 -8.04 2.48 0.58
CA ILE A 5 -6.79 2.22 1.28
C ILE A 5 -5.69 1.94 0.26
N MET A 6 -4.54 2.58 0.43
CA MET A 6 -3.32 2.22 -0.30
C MET A 6 -2.43 1.44 0.67
N LEU A 7 -2.07 0.24 0.29
CA LEU A 7 -1.25 -0.66 1.12
C LEU A 7 0.03 -1.01 0.36
N PHE A 8 1.16 -0.60 0.91
CA PHE A 8 2.47 -1.00 0.38
C PHE A 8 2.89 -2.27 1.12
N ALA A 9 2.95 -3.38 0.38
CA ALA A 9 3.16 -4.71 0.94
C ALA A 9 4.52 -5.27 0.47
N GLY A 10 4.67 -6.57 0.53
CA GLY A 10 5.93 -7.25 0.23
C GLY A 10 6.45 -8.02 1.44
N THR A 11 5.68 -8.05 2.51
CA THR A 11 6.00 -8.76 3.75
C THR A 11 4.82 -9.61 4.16
N THR A 12 5.04 -10.51 5.13
CA THR A 12 3.97 -11.33 5.72
C THR A 12 2.91 -10.42 6.36
N GLU A 13 3.34 -9.36 7.04
CA GLU A 13 2.43 -8.39 7.67
C GLU A 13 1.56 -7.71 6.62
N GLY A 14 2.16 -7.27 5.51
CA GLY A 14 1.40 -6.66 4.42
C GLY A 14 0.39 -7.61 3.81
N ARG A 15 0.77 -8.87 3.62
CA ARG A 15 -0.15 -9.90 3.11
C ARG A 15 -1.33 -10.11 4.06
N ARG A 16 -1.06 -10.22 5.36
CA ARG A 16 -2.12 -10.41 6.36
C ARG A 16 -3.08 -9.26 6.40
N ILE A 17 -2.58 -8.04 6.31
CA ILE A 17 -3.42 -6.84 6.25
C ILE A 17 -4.29 -6.87 5.00
N CYS A 18 -3.71 -7.24 3.85
CA CYS A 18 -4.45 -7.34 2.60
C CYS A 18 -5.56 -8.37 2.69
N GLU A 19 -5.29 -9.53 3.28
CA GLU A 19 -6.29 -10.59 3.49
C GLU A 19 -7.42 -10.10 4.39
N PHE A 20 -7.10 -9.37 5.43
CA PHE A 20 -8.09 -8.78 6.33
C PHE A 20 -8.97 -7.77 5.58
N LEU A 21 -8.37 -6.89 4.82
CA LEU A 21 -9.09 -5.85 4.09
C LEU A 21 -9.94 -6.42 2.95
N ALA A 22 -9.52 -7.54 2.38
CA ALA A 22 -10.22 -8.18 1.26
C ALA A 22 -11.65 -8.60 1.62
N VAL A 23 -11.92 -8.88 2.90
CA VAL A 23 -13.25 -9.29 3.37
C VAL A 23 -14.03 -8.14 3.99
N LYS A 24 -13.52 -6.91 3.89
CA LYS A 24 -14.18 -5.72 4.42
C LYS A 24 -14.82 -4.90 3.30
N LYS A 25 -15.74 -4.01 3.67
CA LYS A 25 -16.41 -3.12 2.71
C LYS A 25 -15.53 -1.89 2.46
N CYS A 26 -14.39 -2.12 1.84
CA CYS A 26 -13.45 -1.06 1.46
C CYS A 26 -12.80 -1.42 0.13
N ILE A 27 -12.14 -0.44 -0.48
CA ILE A 27 -11.37 -0.64 -1.71
C ILE A 27 -9.91 -0.55 -1.32
N THR A 28 -9.13 -1.58 -1.65
CA THR A 28 -7.70 -1.63 -1.34
C THR A 28 -6.88 -1.65 -2.62
N HIS A 29 -5.98 -0.68 -2.75
CA HIS A 29 -4.94 -0.70 -3.76
C HIS A 29 -3.67 -1.17 -3.07
N VAL A 30 -3.17 -2.35 -3.45
CA VAL A 30 -1.99 -2.94 -2.82
C VAL A 30 -0.82 -2.91 -3.81
N TYR A 31 0.34 -2.52 -3.31
CA TYR A 31 1.54 -2.31 -4.11
C TYR A 31 2.61 -3.31 -3.69
N VAL A 32 3.09 -4.08 -4.67
CA VAL A 32 4.21 -5.02 -4.48
C VAL A 32 5.21 -4.79 -5.61
N THR A 33 6.44 -5.23 -5.42
CA THR A 33 7.50 -4.97 -6.40
C THR A 33 7.74 -6.14 -7.35
N THR A 34 7.16 -7.32 -7.08
CA THR A 34 7.39 -8.52 -7.89
C THR A 34 6.09 -9.24 -8.22
N GLU A 35 6.10 -9.99 -9.31
CA GLU A 35 4.98 -10.86 -9.68
C GLU A 35 4.74 -11.94 -8.62
N TYR A 36 5.80 -12.44 -8.00
CA TYR A 36 5.68 -13.40 -6.92
C TYR A 36 4.91 -12.82 -5.74
N GLY A 37 5.20 -11.57 -5.38
CA GLY A 37 4.45 -10.88 -4.33
C GLY A 37 2.97 -10.78 -4.65
N LYS A 38 2.65 -10.52 -5.93
CA LYS A 38 1.25 -10.48 -6.39
C LYS A 38 0.56 -11.82 -6.21
N GLU A 39 1.24 -12.92 -6.54
CA GLU A 39 0.66 -14.26 -6.46
C GLU A 39 0.25 -14.65 -5.03
N LEU A 40 0.88 -14.07 -4.03
CA LEU A 40 0.58 -14.36 -2.63
C LEU A 40 -0.65 -13.62 -2.10
N LEU A 41 -1.21 -12.71 -2.87
CA LEU A 41 -2.31 -11.84 -2.42
C LEU A 41 -3.67 -12.39 -2.85
N PRO A 42 -4.74 -12.05 -2.10
CA PRO A 42 -6.08 -12.51 -2.44
C PRO A 42 -6.60 -11.87 -3.73
N GLY A 43 -7.27 -12.66 -4.56
CA GLY A 43 -7.86 -12.19 -5.81
C GLY A 43 -9.31 -11.76 -5.65
N GLN A 44 -9.58 -10.80 -4.79
CA GLN A 44 -10.92 -10.29 -4.53
C GLN A 44 -11.22 -9.06 -5.40
N ASN A 45 -12.50 -8.85 -5.70
CA ASN A 45 -12.93 -7.73 -6.55
C ASN A 45 -12.58 -6.36 -5.99
N ASN A 46 -12.51 -6.23 -4.68
CA ASN A 46 -12.21 -4.97 -4.01
C ASN A 46 -10.71 -4.77 -3.74
N VAL A 47 -9.86 -5.68 -4.23
CA VAL A 47 -8.41 -5.59 -4.11
C VAL A 47 -7.81 -5.38 -5.49
N HIS A 48 -7.15 -4.24 -5.67
CA HIS A 48 -6.48 -3.88 -6.92
C HIS A 48 -4.97 -3.97 -6.70
N ILE A 49 -4.32 -4.91 -7.38
CA ILE A 49 -2.89 -5.19 -7.17
C ILE A 49 -2.06 -4.47 -8.23
N HIS A 50 -1.07 -3.71 -7.78
CA HIS A 50 -0.14 -3.00 -8.64
C HIS A 50 1.26 -3.57 -8.43
N VAL A 51 1.93 -3.94 -9.52
CA VAL A 51 3.28 -4.53 -9.48
C VAL A 51 4.27 -3.56 -10.09
N GLY A 52 5.38 -3.34 -9.40
CA GLY A 52 6.47 -2.51 -9.90
C GLY A 52 6.98 -1.55 -8.86
N LYS A 53 8.19 -1.07 -9.08
CA LYS A 53 8.80 -0.06 -8.21
C LYS A 53 8.32 1.32 -8.61
N MET A 54 8.11 2.18 -7.62
CA MET A 54 7.75 3.57 -7.85
C MET A 54 8.71 4.48 -7.11
N ASP A 55 9.06 5.60 -7.73
CA ASP A 55 9.78 6.67 -7.05
C ASP A 55 8.78 7.57 -6.30
N GLU A 56 9.30 8.58 -5.61
CA GLU A 56 8.47 9.49 -4.81
C GLU A 56 7.44 10.23 -5.68
N GLY A 57 7.85 10.68 -6.86
CA GLY A 57 6.95 11.39 -7.78
C GLY A 57 5.80 10.52 -8.26
N GLN A 58 6.10 9.27 -8.60
CA GLN A 58 5.09 8.31 -9.01
C GLN A 58 4.13 7.99 -7.88
N MET A 59 4.63 7.84 -6.65
CA MET A 59 3.79 7.62 -5.47
C MET A 59 2.87 8.80 -5.23
N SER A 60 3.38 10.01 -5.35
CA SER A 60 2.59 11.24 -5.19
C SER A 60 1.48 11.31 -6.24
N ASP A 61 1.77 10.97 -7.49
CA ASP A 61 0.78 10.94 -8.56
C ASP A 61 -0.31 9.90 -8.31
N GLU A 62 0.06 8.73 -7.82
CA GLU A 62 -0.89 7.68 -7.46
C GLU A 62 -1.82 8.14 -6.34
N ILE A 63 -1.26 8.74 -5.31
CA ILE A 63 -2.04 9.27 -4.18
C ILE A 63 -3.03 10.31 -4.68
N LYS A 64 -2.58 11.19 -5.57
CA LYS A 64 -3.45 12.21 -6.15
C LYS A 64 -4.58 11.58 -6.97
N ALA A 65 -4.29 10.55 -7.74
CA ALA A 65 -5.29 9.89 -8.59
C ALA A 65 -6.30 9.09 -7.77
N ILE A 66 -5.86 8.40 -6.73
CA ILE A 66 -6.68 7.48 -5.94
C ILE A 66 -7.42 8.18 -4.80
N HIS A 67 -6.85 9.23 -4.22
CA HIS A 67 -7.40 9.93 -3.04
C HIS A 67 -7.70 8.95 -1.90
N PRO A 68 -6.68 8.24 -1.39
CA PRO A 68 -6.92 7.27 -0.32
C PRO A 68 -7.27 7.96 0.99
N ASP A 69 -8.04 7.27 1.81
CA ASP A 69 -8.33 7.72 3.17
C ASP A 69 -7.16 7.45 4.10
N ILE A 70 -6.37 6.42 3.78
CA ILE A 70 -5.19 6.05 4.57
C ILE A 70 -4.18 5.35 3.67
N VAL A 71 -2.90 5.58 3.96
CA VAL A 71 -1.78 4.84 3.34
C VAL A 71 -1.12 4.01 4.44
N ILE A 72 -1.05 2.71 4.23
CA ILE A 72 -0.42 1.76 5.15
C ILE A 72 0.88 1.29 4.52
N ASP A 73 1.99 1.50 5.22
CA ASP A 73 3.32 1.07 4.80
C ASP A 73 3.72 -0.16 5.60
N ALA A 74 3.62 -1.34 4.98
CA ALA A 74 4.01 -2.61 5.57
C ALA A 74 5.20 -3.21 4.82
N THR A 75 6.08 -2.36 4.28
CA THR A 75 7.28 -2.80 3.59
C THR A 75 8.33 -3.30 4.58
N HIS A 76 9.36 -3.98 4.06
CA HIS A 76 10.42 -4.55 4.88
C HIS A 76 11.10 -3.47 5.73
N PRO A 77 11.49 -3.77 6.99
CA PRO A 77 12.14 -2.79 7.86
C PRO A 77 13.41 -2.16 7.28
N TYR A 78 14.10 -2.88 6.40
CA TYR A 78 15.33 -2.36 5.78
C TYR A 78 15.09 -1.62 4.47
N ALA A 79 13.84 -1.54 4.01
CA ALA A 79 13.47 -0.79 2.81
C ALA A 79 13.30 0.70 3.15
N THR A 80 14.37 1.33 3.65
CA THR A 80 14.29 2.69 4.19
C THR A 80 13.99 3.74 3.13
N GLN A 81 14.51 3.56 1.91
CA GLN A 81 14.25 4.50 0.83
C GLN A 81 12.77 4.50 0.43
N VAL A 82 12.18 3.31 0.32
CA VAL A 82 10.75 3.17 -0.02
C VAL A 82 9.89 3.83 1.06
N THR A 83 10.18 3.55 2.33
CA THR A 83 9.44 4.16 3.44
C THR A 83 9.56 5.67 3.43
N HIS A 84 10.76 6.19 3.18
CA HIS A 84 10.97 7.63 3.07
C HIS A 84 10.12 8.23 1.94
N ASN A 85 10.12 7.59 0.77
CA ASN A 85 9.36 8.07 -0.39
C ASN A 85 7.85 8.08 -0.11
N ILE A 86 7.34 7.03 0.52
CA ILE A 86 5.91 6.94 0.86
C ILE A 86 5.54 8.07 1.83
N LYS A 87 6.35 8.25 2.88
CA LYS A 87 6.11 9.29 3.89
C LYS A 87 6.09 10.68 3.28
N GLU A 88 7.09 11.00 2.45
CA GLU A 88 7.16 12.30 1.80
C GLU A 88 5.98 12.54 0.86
N ALA A 89 5.57 11.53 0.12
CA ALA A 89 4.42 11.63 -0.77
C ALA A 89 3.13 11.88 0.03
N CYS A 90 2.96 11.20 1.16
CA CYS A 90 1.80 11.39 2.03
C CYS A 90 1.80 12.78 2.65
N ASP A 91 2.95 13.23 3.14
CA ASP A 91 3.07 14.56 3.76
C ASP A 91 2.71 15.67 2.76
N SER A 92 3.20 15.57 1.53
CA SER A 92 2.93 16.59 0.52
C SER A 92 1.47 16.64 0.09
N ARG A 93 0.72 15.57 0.31
CA ARG A 93 -0.71 15.48 -0.05
C ARG A 93 -1.62 15.50 1.18
N HIS A 94 -1.08 15.64 2.38
CA HIS A 94 -1.83 15.65 3.65
C HIS A 94 -2.67 14.38 3.84
N ILE A 95 -2.07 13.22 3.51
CA ILE A 95 -2.71 11.91 3.65
C ILE A 95 -2.23 11.23 4.91
N PHE A 96 -3.15 10.59 5.63
CA PHE A 96 -2.83 9.85 6.85
C PHE A 96 -1.96 8.65 6.53
N TYR A 97 -0.82 8.54 7.20
CA TYR A 97 0.20 7.52 6.95
C TYR A 97 0.41 6.68 8.21
N VAL A 98 0.40 5.35 8.05
CA VAL A 98 0.65 4.40 9.14
C VAL A 98 1.77 3.45 8.72
N ARG A 99 2.78 3.32 9.58
CA ARG A 99 3.87 2.38 9.39
C ARG A 99 3.62 1.13 10.23
N VAL A 100 3.65 -0.04 9.58
CA VAL A 100 3.46 -1.33 10.27
C VAL A 100 4.81 -2.04 10.31
N LEU A 101 5.27 -2.36 11.50
CA LEU A 101 6.54 -3.03 11.72
C LEU A 101 6.32 -4.35 12.46
N ARG A 102 7.12 -5.35 12.11
CA ARG A 102 7.17 -6.60 12.86
C ARG A 102 8.01 -6.36 14.11
N GLU A 103 7.53 -6.88 15.22
CA GLU A 103 8.29 -6.88 16.47
C GLU A 103 9.42 -7.90 16.46
#